data_f1e245ee9bb9bcc20193d816b6fc3a30
#
_entry.id   f1e245ee9bb9bcc20193d816b6fc3a30
#
_cell.length_a   1.000
_cell.length_b   1.000
_cell.length_c   1.000
_cell.angle_alpha   90.00
_cell.angle_beta   90.00
_cell.angle_gamma   90.00
#
_symmetry.space_group_name_H-M   'P 1'
#
loop_
_entity.id
_entity.type
_entity.pdbx_description
1 polymer ?
#
loop_
_entity_poly.entity_id
_entity_poly.type
_entity_poly.pdbx_seq_one_letter_code
_entity_poly.pdbx_strand_id
1 'polypeptide(L)'
;MRPRVIAAVLAGGVGARMGASSPKQLLSLAGRPVLEHTIAAFEACPDVDEIIVLMVEEYLPRVRELVAAAGFTKVGAVLPGGATRTETSMAALAAMGSAADTDLALLHDAARPLVRPATISACVAALREARAVGVAVPSADTVVRVAPGRSGGEAIAQVPPRAELRRMQTPQGFTLGVARRAYALAAADPDLVATDDCGVVLRYLPGEEVRTVPGEEDNIKMTNPGDIELAEALLRRRGRSAVLSEAEA
;
A
#
# COMPACT_ATOMS: atom_id res chain seq x y z
N MET A 1 13.05 24.41 1.50
CA MET A 1 11.94 23.74 2.21
C MET A 1 12.07 22.26 1.91
N ARG A 2 11.76 21.36 2.86
CA ARG A 2 11.71 19.92 2.55
C ARG A 2 10.50 19.63 1.65
N PRO A 3 10.57 18.59 0.80
CA PRO A 3 9.40 18.11 0.07
C PRO A 3 8.27 17.74 1.05
N ARG A 4 7.04 18.04 0.68
CA ARG A 4 5.85 17.60 1.40
C ARG A 4 5.61 16.11 1.14
N VAL A 5 5.21 15.36 2.16
CA VAL A 5 4.93 13.93 2.06
C VAL A 5 3.43 13.71 2.19
N ILE A 6 2.80 13.26 1.11
CA ILE A 6 1.37 12.99 1.04
C ILE A 6 1.17 11.48 0.91
N ALA A 7 0.49 10.88 1.87
CA ALA A 7 0.15 9.47 1.85
C ALA A 7 -1.28 9.27 1.32
N ALA A 8 -1.46 8.35 0.37
CA ALA A 8 -2.76 7.91 -0.10
C ALA A 8 -3.04 6.49 0.40
N VAL A 9 -4.07 6.34 1.22
CA VAL A 9 -4.57 5.06 1.71
C VAL A 9 -5.63 4.55 0.76
N LEU A 10 -5.28 3.52 -0.04
CA LEU A 10 -6.08 3.01 -1.14
C LEU A 10 -7.07 1.94 -0.64
N ALA A 11 -8.34 2.30 -0.52
CA ALA A 11 -9.42 1.46 -0.03
C ALA A 11 -10.57 1.26 -1.05
N GLY A 12 -10.35 1.58 -2.34
CA GLY A 12 -11.38 1.51 -3.40
C GLY A 12 -11.84 0.10 -3.78
N GLY A 13 -11.13 -0.96 -3.38
CA GLY A 13 -11.51 -2.32 -3.73
C GLY A 13 -12.64 -2.89 -2.85
N VAL A 14 -13.68 -3.44 -3.45
CA VAL A 14 -14.85 -4.05 -2.75
C VAL A 14 -14.53 -5.37 -2.02
N GLY A 15 -13.34 -5.95 -2.19
CA GLY A 15 -12.93 -7.15 -1.43
C GLY A 15 -13.73 -8.42 -1.76
N ALA A 16 -14.12 -8.63 -3.00
CA ALA A 16 -15.01 -9.74 -3.44
C ALA A 16 -14.60 -11.13 -2.92
N ARG A 17 -13.31 -11.38 -2.69
CA ARG A 17 -12.77 -12.66 -2.17
C ARG A 17 -13.05 -12.90 -0.68
N MET A 18 -13.44 -11.88 0.08
CA MET A 18 -13.73 -12.01 1.52
C MET A 18 -15.14 -12.50 1.81
N GLY A 19 -16.04 -12.54 0.80
CA GLY A 19 -17.43 -13.00 0.96
C GLY A 19 -18.28 -12.16 1.94
N ALA A 20 -17.78 -11.01 2.38
CA ALA A 20 -18.44 -10.16 3.36
C ALA A 20 -19.42 -9.19 2.71
N SER A 21 -20.47 -8.82 3.41
CA SER A 21 -21.47 -7.81 3.02
C SER A 21 -20.93 -6.37 3.08
N SER A 22 -19.72 -6.18 3.62
CA SER A 22 -19.04 -4.89 3.73
C SER A 22 -17.63 -4.98 3.16
N PRO A 23 -17.04 -3.87 2.67
CA PRO A 23 -15.67 -3.83 2.25
C PRO A 23 -14.72 -4.31 3.37
N LYS A 24 -13.75 -5.14 3.02
CA LYS A 24 -12.81 -5.73 3.98
C LYS A 24 -12.06 -4.71 4.84
N GLN A 25 -11.88 -3.50 4.33
CA GLN A 25 -11.25 -2.38 5.03
C GLN A 25 -12.08 -1.87 6.22
N LEU A 26 -13.38 -2.18 6.23
CA LEU A 26 -14.30 -1.81 7.32
C LEU A 26 -14.62 -2.98 8.27
N LEU A 27 -14.03 -4.16 8.03
CA LEU A 27 -14.12 -5.28 8.96
C LEU A 27 -13.38 -4.98 10.25
N SER A 28 -13.85 -5.54 11.37
CA SER A 28 -13.22 -5.36 12.66
C SER A 28 -11.92 -6.17 12.75
N LEU A 29 -10.88 -5.53 13.23
CA LEU A 29 -9.60 -6.10 13.60
C LEU A 29 -9.25 -5.63 15.02
N ALA A 30 -9.23 -6.52 15.99
CA ALA A 30 -8.99 -6.19 17.39
C ALA A 30 -9.87 -5.02 17.91
N GLY A 31 -11.16 -5.03 17.54
CA GLY A 31 -12.16 -4.05 17.99
C GLY A 31 -12.20 -2.72 17.20
N ARG A 32 -11.33 -2.52 16.20
CA ARG A 32 -11.32 -1.32 15.34
C ARG A 32 -11.34 -1.72 13.86
N PRO A 33 -11.89 -0.91 12.94
CA PRO A 33 -11.83 -1.18 11.52
C PRO A 33 -10.39 -1.33 11.00
N VAL A 34 -10.17 -2.24 10.05
CA VAL A 34 -8.87 -2.44 9.37
C VAL A 34 -8.29 -1.11 8.86
N LEU A 35 -9.14 -0.29 8.24
CA LEU A 35 -8.77 1.03 7.71
C LEU A 35 -8.24 1.96 8.80
N GLU A 36 -8.84 1.93 10.00
CA GLU A 36 -8.41 2.77 11.13
C GLU A 36 -6.99 2.44 11.58
N HIS A 37 -6.64 1.15 11.66
CA HIS A 37 -5.27 0.73 11.96
C HIS A 37 -4.28 1.25 10.92
N THR A 38 -4.66 1.18 9.64
CA THR A 38 -3.80 1.67 8.55
C THR A 38 -3.61 3.17 8.66
N ILE A 39 -4.68 3.95 8.80
CA ILE A 39 -4.60 5.41 8.95
C ILE A 39 -3.74 5.77 10.17
N ALA A 40 -3.96 5.10 11.31
CA ALA A 40 -3.22 5.36 12.54
C ALA A 40 -1.70 5.19 12.38
N ALA A 41 -1.23 4.24 11.57
CA ALA A 41 0.19 4.07 11.30
C ALA A 41 0.81 5.27 10.54
N PHE A 42 0.07 5.84 9.59
CA PHE A 42 0.49 7.04 8.86
C PHE A 42 0.34 8.32 9.70
N GLU A 43 -0.72 8.42 10.50
CA GLU A 43 -0.92 9.51 11.46
C GLU A 43 0.22 9.60 12.47
N ALA A 44 0.68 8.44 12.98
CA ALA A 44 1.79 8.35 13.93
C ALA A 44 3.17 8.59 13.30
N CYS A 45 3.30 8.55 11.97
CA CYS A 45 4.59 8.76 11.30
C CYS A 45 4.93 10.26 11.22
N PRO A 46 6.05 10.72 11.82
CA PRO A 46 6.39 12.15 11.83
C PRO A 46 6.79 12.69 10.44
N ASP A 47 7.18 11.79 9.53
CA ASP A 47 7.59 12.18 8.18
C ASP A 47 6.41 12.38 7.22
N VAL A 48 5.18 12.00 7.61
CA VAL A 48 3.97 12.20 6.81
C VAL A 48 3.30 13.52 7.19
N ASP A 49 3.04 14.36 6.19
CA ASP A 49 2.41 15.69 6.38
C ASP A 49 0.89 15.63 6.17
N GLU A 50 0.41 14.81 5.25
CA GLU A 50 -1.01 14.70 4.90
C GLU A 50 -1.37 13.27 4.52
N ILE A 51 -2.61 12.90 4.80
CA ILE A 51 -3.21 11.62 4.42
C ILE A 51 -4.47 11.89 3.58
N ILE A 52 -4.57 11.21 2.44
CA ILE A 52 -5.78 11.16 1.61
C ILE A 52 -6.30 9.72 1.66
N VAL A 53 -7.58 9.54 1.97
CA VAL A 53 -8.21 8.23 1.99
C VAL A 53 -9.09 8.06 0.75
N LEU A 54 -8.83 7.03 -0.06
CA LEU A 54 -9.62 6.70 -1.25
C LEU A 54 -10.49 5.49 -0.93
N MET A 55 -11.82 5.67 -0.92
CA MET A 55 -12.76 4.63 -0.53
C MET A 55 -13.84 4.43 -1.60
N VAL A 56 -14.54 3.31 -1.58
CA VAL A 56 -15.76 3.09 -2.36
C VAL A 56 -16.79 4.16 -1.98
N GLU A 57 -17.41 4.78 -2.97
CA GLU A 57 -18.25 5.98 -2.81
C GLU A 57 -19.36 5.81 -1.76
N GLU A 58 -20.04 4.66 -1.79
CA GLU A 58 -21.12 4.32 -0.85
C GLU A 58 -20.70 4.44 0.64
N TYR A 59 -19.43 4.18 0.94
CA TYR A 59 -18.91 4.14 2.32
C TYR A 59 -18.21 5.43 2.76
N LEU A 60 -18.14 6.47 1.93
CA LEU A 60 -17.50 7.75 2.27
C LEU A 60 -18.06 8.40 3.55
N PRO A 61 -19.39 8.47 3.78
CA PRO A 61 -19.93 9.04 5.01
C PRO A 61 -19.41 8.31 6.25
N ARG A 62 -19.46 6.97 6.23
CA ARG A 62 -18.99 6.13 7.34
C ARG A 62 -17.49 6.32 7.62
N VAL A 63 -16.67 6.47 6.57
CA VAL A 63 -15.23 6.69 6.74
C VAL A 63 -14.93 8.09 7.26
N ARG A 64 -15.69 9.11 6.87
CA ARG A 64 -15.57 10.46 7.45
C ARG A 64 -15.91 10.48 8.94
N GLU A 65 -16.97 9.78 9.34
CA GLU A 65 -17.33 9.61 10.76
C GLU A 65 -16.22 8.88 11.53
N LEU A 66 -15.63 7.81 10.97
CA LEU A 66 -14.52 7.07 11.55
C LEU A 66 -13.31 7.99 11.76
N VAL A 67 -12.92 8.75 10.74
CA VAL A 67 -11.79 9.70 10.80
C VAL A 67 -11.99 10.73 11.89
N ALA A 68 -13.19 11.30 11.96
CA ALA A 68 -13.55 12.31 12.97
C ALA A 68 -13.55 11.71 14.38
N ALA A 69 -14.16 10.53 14.57
CA ALA A 69 -14.23 9.85 15.86
C ALA A 69 -12.85 9.43 16.39
N ALA A 70 -11.93 9.01 15.51
CA ALA A 70 -10.57 8.65 15.87
C ALA A 70 -9.66 9.86 16.12
N GLY A 71 -10.08 11.07 15.79
CA GLY A 71 -9.32 12.30 16.00
C GLY A 71 -8.08 12.41 15.10
N PHE A 72 -8.08 11.82 13.92
CA PHE A 72 -6.96 11.93 12.97
C PHE A 72 -6.83 13.35 12.44
N THR A 73 -5.65 13.94 12.59
CA THR A 73 -5.35 15.35 12.27
C THR A 73 -4.71 15.54 10.91
N LYS A 74 -4.02 14.51 10.39
CA LYS A 74 -3.36 14.55 9.08
C LYS A 74 -4.28 14.19 7.92
N VAL A 75 -5.47 13.61 8.18
CA VAL A 75 -6.41 13.25 7.12
C VAL A 75 -7.04 14.50 6.54
N GLY A 76 -6.50 14.97 5.41
CA GLY A 76 -6.99 16.16 4.70
C GLY A 76 -8.22 15.90 3.84
N ALA A 77 -8.38 14.66 3.32
CA ALA A 77 -9.50 14.31 2.43
C ALA A 77 -9.89 12.84 2.51
N VAL A 78 -11.21 12.59 2.35
CA VAL A 78 -11.82 11.27 2.15
C VAL A 78 -12.61 11.33 0.85
N LEU A 79 -12.10 10.68 -0.19
CA LEU A 79 -12.54 10.80 -1.57
C LEU A 79 -12.92 9.45 -2.18
N PRO A 80 -13.72 9.43 -3.27
CA PRO A 80 -14.02 8.20 -3.97
C PRO A 80 -12.75 7.64 -4.64
N GLY A 81 -12.57 6.32 -4.55
CA GLY A 81 -11.60 5.57 -5.34
C GLY A 81 -12.18 5.20 -6.72
N GLY A 82 -11.37 4.55 -7.55
CA GLY A 82 -11.81 3.98 -8.82
C GLY A 82 -12.33 2.54 -8.69
N ALA A 83 -12.83 1.98 -9.80
CA ALA A 83 -13.30 0.60 -9.87
C ALA A 83 -12.15 -0.42 -9.73
N THR A 84 -10.95 -0.02 -10.11
CA THR A 84 -9.72 -0.82 -9.99
C THR A 84 -8.73 -0.17 -9.03
N ARG A 85 -7.70 -0.95 -8.62
CA ARG A 85 -6.59 -0.39 -7.82
C ARG A 85 -5.86 0.71 -8.58
N THR A 86 -5.62 0.53 -9.87
CA THR A 86 -4.95 1.51 -10.74
C THR A 86 -5.74 2.81 -10.84
N GLU A 87 -7.04 2.73 -11.07
CA GLU A 87 -7.92 3.91 -11.09
C GLU A 87 -7.96 4.61 -9.73
N THR A 88 -7.93 3.85 -8.62
CA THR A 88 -7.82 4.41 -7.27
C THR A 88 -6.50 5.17 -7.07
N SER A 89 -5.38 4.64 -7.60
CA SER A 89 -4.09 5.36 -7.60
C SER A 89 -4.14 6.62 -8.46
N MET A 90 -4.80 6.58 -9.63
CA MET A 90 -5.01 7.76 -10.48
C MET A 90 -5.83 8.83 -9.74
N ALA A 91 -6.91 8.43 -9.06
CA ALA A 91 -7.72 9.35 -8.26
C ALA A 91 -6.91 9.98 -7.11
N ALA A 92 -6.04 9.20 -6.46
CA ALA A 92 -5.13 9.69 -5.43
C ALA A 92 -4.17 10.74 -5.98
N LEU A 93 -3.52 10.48 -7.11
CA LEU A 93 -2.60 11.41 -7.76
C LEU A 93 -3.31 12.69 -8.24
N ALA A 94 -4.54 12.57 -8.73
CA ALA A 94 -5.37 13.72 -9.11
C ALA A 94 -5.71 14.60 -7.90
N ALA A 95 -6.02 13.97 -6.75
CA ALA A 95 -6.28 14.69 -5.49
C ALA A 95 -5.06 15.46 -4.97
N MET A 96 -3.84 15.04 -5.32
CA MET A 96 -2.59 15.74 -5.01
C MET A 96 -2.27 16.87 -6.02
N GLY A 97 -3.24 17.31 -6.82
CA GLY A 97 -3.03 18.21 -7.98
C GLY A 97 -2.31 19.52 -7.68
N SER A 98 -2.48 20.10 -6.48
CA SER A 98 -1.81 21.34 -6.08
C SER A 98 -0.38 21.16 -5.54
N ALA A 99 0.05 19.94 -5.28
CA ALA A 99 1.39 19.64 -4.77
C ALA A 99 2.45 19.75 -5.88
N ALA A 100 3.68 20.08 -5.53
CA ALA A 100 4.80 20.21 -6.46
C ALA A 100 5.28 18.84 -6.96
N ASP A 101 5.87 18.78 -8.14
CA ASP A 101 6.45 17.54 -8.68
C ASP A 101 7.61 16.98 -7.86
N THR A 102 8.21 17.83 -7.01
CA THR A 102 9.25 17.44 -6.03
C THR A 102 8.69 16.89 -4.74
N ASP A 103 7.38 17.06 -4.46
CA ASP A 103 6.73 16.46 -3.30
C ASP A 103 6.66 14.94 -3.42
N LEU A 104 6.45 14.27 -2.31
CA LEU A 104 6.48 12.81 -2.22
C LEU A 104 5.08 12.25 -2.07
N ALA A 105 4.74 11.28 -2.91
CA ALA A 105 3.52 10.48 -2.82
C ALA A 105 3.85 9.09 -2.27
N LEU A 106 3.17 8.66 -1.21
CA LEU A 106 3.19 7.31 -0.69
C LEU A 106 1.84 6.65 -0.97
N LEU A 107 1.81 5.63 -1.82
CA LEU A 107 0.60 4.87 -2.15
C LEU A 107 0.58 3.59 -1.31
N HIS A 108 -0.48 3.38 -0.52
CA HIS A 108 -0.55 2.27 0.43
C HIS A 108 -1.90 1.55 0.38
N ASP A 109 -1.85 0.22 0.32
CA ASP A 109 -3.06 -0.62 0.38
C ASP A 109 -3.69 -0.54 1.78
N ALA A 110 -4.90 -0.05 1.91
CA ALA A 110 -5.65 -0.02 3.17
C ALA A 110 -5.81 -1.40 3.83
N ALA A 111 -5.66 -2.46 3.06
CA ALA A 111 -5.70 -3.84 3.54
C ALA A 111 -4.37 -4.34 4.16
N ARG A 112 -3.39 -3.47 4.42
CA ARG A 112 -2.15 -3.76 5.16
C ARG A 112 -2.11 -2.98 6.47
N PRO A 113 -2.96 -3.32 7.45
CA PRO A 113 -3.12 -2.54 8.68
C PRO A 113 -1.93 -2.61 9.62
N LEU A 114 -0.96 -3.49 9.34
CA LEU A 114 0.18 -3.74 10.21
C LEU A 114 1.48 -3.08 9.74
N VAL A 115 1.41 -2.15 8.77
CA VAL A 115 2.56 -1.33 8.41
C VAL A 115 3.04 -0.54 9.63
N ARG A 116 4.37 -0.44 9.83
CA ARG A 116 4.93 0.34 10.93
C ARG A 116 5.32 1.75 10.50
N PRO A 117 5.21 2.75 11.39
CA PRO A 117 5.74 4.09 11.11
C PRO A 117 7.21 4.09 10.67
N ALA A 118 8.03 3.19 11.22
CA ALA A 118 9.43 3.04 10.84
C ALA A 118 9.61 2.63 9.36
N THR A 119 8.76 1.74 8.82
CA THR A 119 8.77 1.35 7.41
C THR A 119 8.34 2.52 6.51
N ILE A 120 7.36 3.33 6.96
CA ILE A 120 6.91 4.53 6.26
C ILE A 120 8.06 5.55 6.20
N SER A 121 8.71 5.83 7.34
CA SER A 121 9.88 6.71 7.43
C SER A 121 11.04 6.23 6.57
N ALA A 122 11.29 4.91 6.50
CA ALA A 122 12.33 4.35 5.63
C ALA A 122 12.05 4.61 4.14
N CYS A 123 10.78 4.57 3.71
CA CYS A 123 10.40 4.96 2.34
C CYS A 123 10.69 6.44 2.08
N VAL A 124 10.32 7.32 3.01
CA VAL A 124 10.59 8.76 2.88
C VAL A 124 12.10 9.03 2.83
N ALA A 125 12.88 8.36 3.67
CA ALA A 125 14.34 8.50 3.69
C ALA A 125 14.96 8.03 2.36
N ALA A 126 14.53 6.89 1.82
CA ALA A 126 15.01 6.37 0.54
C ALA A 126 14.67 7.28 -0.65
N LEU A 127 13.55 7.99 -0.60
CA LEU A 127 13.14 8.96 -1.63
C LEU A 127 13.99 10.25 -1.65
N ARG A 128 14.87 10.46 -0.66
CA ARG A 128 15.87 11.56 -0.73
C ARG A 128 16.96 11.28 -1.77
N GLU A 129 17.19 10.01 -2.09
CA GLU A 129 18.25 9.55 -2.99
C GLU A 129 17.70 8.86 -4.25
N ALA A 130 16.42 8.46 -4.25
CA ALA A 130 15.73 7.80 -5.35
C ALA A 130 14.43 8.54 -5.66
N ARG A 131 13.90 8.39 -6.88
CA ARG A 131 12.63 8.99 -7.29
C ARG A 131 11.46 8.03 -7.20
N ALA A 132 11.73 6.74 -7.05
CA ALA A 132 10.74 5.70 -6.86
C ALA A 132 11.27 4.63 -5.91
N VAL A 133 10.44 4.18 -4.97
CA VAL A 133 10.78 3.13 -4.00
C VAL A 133 9.60 2.18 -3.79
N GLY A 134 9.90 0.92 -3.48
CA GLY A 134 8.88 -0.07 -3.14
C GLY A 134 9.31 -0.92 -1.94
N VAL A 135 8.41 -1.07 -0.97
CA VAL A 135 8.65 -1.95 0.17
C VAL A 135 8.58 -3.40 -0.28
N ALA A 136 9.58 -4.20 0.06
CA ALA A 136 9.63 -5.60 -0.34
C ALA A 136 10.31 -6.47 0.73
N VAL A 137 9.91 -7.75 0.78
CA VAL A 137 10.51 -8.78 1.63
C VAL A 137 11.07 -9.92 0.78
N PRO A 138 12.10 -10.65 1.20
CA PRO A 138 12.56 -11.85 0.51
C PRO A 138 11.42 -12.85 0.31
N SER A 139 11.43 -13.60 -0.80
CA SER A 139 10.48 -14.70 -0.98
C SER A 139 10.91 -15.89 -0.13
N ALA A 140 10.02 -16.39 0.73
CA ALA A 140 10.23 -17.61 1.49
C ALA A 140 10.01 -18.86 0.60
N ASP A 141 9.09 -18.74 -0.38
CA ASP A 141 8.69 -19.85 -1.24
C ASP A 141 9.50 -19.88 -2.54
N THR A 142 9.57 -21.08 -3.16
CA THR A 142 10.03 -21.22 -4.53
C THR A 142 8.93 -20.78 -5.48
N VAL A 143 9.18 -19.71 -6.22
CA VAL A 143 8.25 -19.16 -7.24
C VAL A 143 8.63 -19.73 -8.60
N VAL A 144 7.63 -20.17 -9.37
CA VAL A 144 7.81 -20.69 -10.71
C VAL A 144 7.09 -19.81 -11.74
N ARG A 145 7.66 -19.70 -12.92
CA ARG A 145 6.94 -19.19 -14.08
C ARG A 145 6.36 -20.36 -14.84
N VAL A 146 5.07 -20.28 -15.17
CA VAL A 146 4.36 -21.30 -15.93
C VAL A 146 4.12 -20.86 -17.38
N ALA A 147 3.92 -21.84 -18.27
CA ALA A 147 3.51 -21.64 -19.65
C ALA A 147 2.50 -22.74 -20.03
N PRO A 148 1.77 -22.59 -21.14
CA PRO A 148 0.89 -23.65 -21.63
C PRO A 148 1.63 -24.98 -21.82
N GLY A 149 1.10 -26.04 -21.24
CA GLY A 149 1.65 -27.40 -21.36
C GLY A 149 1.33 -28.02 -22.71
N ARG A 150 2.20 -28.94 -23.20
CA ARG A 150 2.04 -29.63 -24.53
C ARG A 150 0.77 -30.46 -24.61
N SER A 151 0.32 -31.04 -23.50
CA SER A 151 -0.89 -31.87 -23.39
C SER A 151 -2.09 -31.17 -22.75
N GLY A 152 -2.06 -29.83 -22.71
CA GLY A 152 -3.04 -29.01 -22.00
C GLY A 152 -2.61 -28.71 -20.55
N GLY A 153 -3.30 -27.76 -19.90
CA GLY A 153 -2.95 -27.27 -18.56
C GLY A 153 -1.70 -26.39 -18.56
N GLU A 154 -1.08 -26.23 -17.40
CA GLU A 154 0.12 -25.42 -17.18
C GLU A 154 1.34 -26.33 -16.94
N ALA A 155 2.49 -25.93 -17.46
CA ALA A 155 3.78 -26.55 -17.20
C ALA A 155 4.75 -25.53 -16.61
N ILE A 156 5.64 -25.97 -15.71
CA ILE A 156 6.71 -25.13 -15.19
C ILE A 156 7.67 -24.80 -16.33
N ALA A 157 7.77 -23.51 -16.66
CA ALA A 157 8.65 -23.01 -17.72
C ALA A 157 10.00 -22.53 -17.16
N GLN A 158 10.02 -22.02 -15.91
CA GLN A 158 11.22 -21.51 -15.27
C GLN A 158 11.09 -21.53 -13.75
N VAL A 159 12.21 -21.77 -13.07
CA VAL A 159 12.36 -21.60 -11.63
C VAL A 159 13.41 -20.51 -11.42
N PRO A 160 13.00 -19.22 -11.23
CA PRO A 160 13.96 -18.15 -10.98
C PRO A 160 14.73 -18.37 -9.66
N PRO A 161 16.00 -17.92 -9.56
CA PRO A 161 16.75 -17.99 -8.31
C PRO A 161 16.01 -17.23 -7.19
N ARG A 162 15.67 -17.92 -6.10
CA ARG A 162 14.93 -17.33 -4.99
C ARG A 162 15.62 -16.11 -4.37
N ALA A 163 16.96 -16.08 -4.38
CA ALA A 163 17.74 -14.96 -3.88
C ALA A 163 17.45 -13.63 -4.60
N GLU A 164 17.01 -13.68 -5.86
CA GLU A 164 16.66 -12.52 -6.68
C GLU A 164 15.21 -12.07 -6.51
N LEU A 165 14.37 -12.89 -5.85
CA LEU A 165 12.94 -12.64 -5.75
C LEU A 165 12.58 -11.95 -4.44
N ARG A 166 11.64 -10.99 -4.56
CA ARG A 166 11.03 -10.28 -3.44
C ARG A 166 9.52 -10.29 -3.59
N ARG A 167 8.82 -10.35 -2.48
CA ARG A 167 7.37 -10.11 -2.42
C ARG A 167 7.13 -8.64 -2.16
N MET A 168 6.47 -7.99 -3.11
CA MET A 168 6.15 -6.57 -2.98
C MET A 168 5.11 -6.33 -1.90
N GLN A 169 5.35 -5.26 -1.16
CA GLN A 169 4.43 -4.72 -0.17
C GLN A 169 4.12 -3.24 -0.51
N THR A 170 3.42 -2.57 0.36
CA THR A 170 3.26 -1.12 0.36
C THR A 170 3.64 -0.58 1.76
N PRO A 171 4.07 0.70 1.87
CA PRO A 171 3.96 1.78 0.87
C PRO A 171 4.84 1.58 -0.36
N GLN A 172 4.35 2.12 -1.49
CA GLN A 172 5.17 2.39 -2.66
C GLN A 172 5.27 3.90 -2.79
N GLY A 173 6.49 4.41 -2.85
CA GLY A 173 6.75 5.83 -2.76
C GLY A 173 7.37 6.39 -4.03
N PHE A 174 7.02 7.63 -4.36
CA PHE A 174 7.47 8.29 -5.59
C PHE A 174 7.65 9.79 -5.35
N THR A 175 8.60 10.42 -6.07
CA THR A 175 8.42 11.84 -6.33
C THR A 175 7.16 12.01 -7.17
N LEU A 176 6.36 13.02 -6.85
CA LEU A 176 5.04 13.17 -7.46
C LEU A 176 5.12 13.34 -8.98
N GLY A 177 6.15 14.02 -9.48
CA GLY A 177 6.39 14.16 -10.92
C GLY A 177 6.65 12.83 -11.64
N VAL A 178 7.35 11.87 -11.01
CA VAL A 178 7.54 10.54 -11.59
C VAL A 178 6.22 9.78 -11.63
N ALA A 179 5.45 9.76 -10.54
CA ALA A 179 4.15 9.11 -10.51
C ALA A 179 3.19 9.69 -11.56
N ARG A 180 3.06 11.02 -11.62
CA ARG A 180 2.21 11.69 -12.61
C ARG A 180 2.56 11.33 -14.05
N ARG A 181 3.85 11.36 -14.41
CA ARG A 181 4.30 11.01 -15.76
C ARG A 181 4.00 9.55 -16.10
N ALA A 182 4.30 8.62 -15.18
CA ALA A 182 4.05 7.20 -15.39
C ALA A 182 2.56 6.93 -15.60
N TYR A 183 1.71 7.51 -14.76
CA TYR A 183 0.26 7.32 -14.84
C TYR A 183 -0.39 8.06 -16.01
N ALA A 184 0.16 9.19 -16.47
CA ALA A 184 -0.30 9.85 -17.70
C ALA A 184 -0.06 8.98 -18.95
N LEU A 185 1.10 8.31 -19.02
CA LEU A 185 1.39 7.34 -20.08
C LEU A 185 0.52 6.08 -19.95
N ALA A 186 0.36 5.56 -18.74
CA ALA A 186 -0.46 4.40 -18.46
C ALA A 186 -1.93 4.60 -18.82
N ALA A 187 -2.48 5.80 -18.57
CA ALA A 187 -3.87 6.15 -18.92
C ALA A 187 -4.15 6.15 -20.43
N ALA A 188 -3.12 6.31 -21.26
CA ALA A 188 -3.23 6.26 -22.71
C ALA A 188 -3.09 4.83 -23.29
N ASP A 189 -2.74 3.82 -22.48
CA ASP A 189 -2.56 2.43 -22.89
C ASP A 189 -3.85 1.62 -22.62
N PRO A 190 -4.60 1.22 -23.68
CA PRO A 190 -5.81 0.41 -23.52
C PRO A 190 -5.53 -0.99 -22.96
N ASP A 191 -4.30 -1.49 -23.10
CA ASP A 191 -3.85 -2.80 -22.62
C ASP A 191 -3.17 -2.72 -21.24
N LEU A 192 -3.45 -1.65 -20.48
CA LEU A 192 -2.91 -1.48 -19.15
C LEU A 192 -3.36 -2.60 -18.21
N VAL A 193 -2.41 -3.44 -17.82
CA VAL A 193 -2.55 -4.40 -16.73
C VAL A 193 -1.48 -4.07 -15.70
N ALA A 194 -1.89 -3.47 -14.59
CA ALA A 194 -0.99 -3.16 -13.48
C ALA A 194 -1.45 -3.84 -12.19
N THR A 195 -0.53 -4.50 -11.50
CA THR A 195 -0.77 -5.13 -10.21
C THR A 195 -0.38 -4.23 -9.05
N ASP A 196 0.55 -3.29 -9.30
CA ASP A 196 1.06 -2.32 -8.32
C ASP A 196 1.60 -1.06 -9.00
N ASP A 197 1.95 -0.03 -8.21
CA ASP A 197 2.37 1.28 -8.74
C ASP A 197 3.83 1.26 -9.21
N CYS A 198 4.70 0.48 -8.56
CA CYS A 198 6.08 0.30 -9.01
C CYS A 198 6.13 -0.34 -10.41
N GLY A 199 5.25 -1.31 -10.69
CA GLY A 199 5.11 -1.93 -12.00
C GLY A 199 4.69 -0.93 -13.07
N VAL A 200 3.83 0.04 -12.74
CA VAL A 200 3.47 1.14 -13.66
C VAL A 200 4.70 1.98 -13.98
N VAL A 201 5.48 2.40 -12.97
CA VAL A 201 6.71 3.18 -13.21
C VAL A 201 7.69 2.42 -14.07
N LEU A 202 7.99 1.16 -13.76
CA LEU A 202 8.92 0.33 -14.53
C LEU A 202 8.48 0.12 -15.99
N ARG A 203 7.17 -0.03 -16.25
CA ARG A 203 6.64 -0.25 -17.60
C ARG A 203 6.70 1.02 -18.45
N TYR A 204 6.31 2.16 -17.90
CA TYR A 204 6.14 3.38 -18.69
C TYR A 204 7.32 4.35 -18.60
N LEU A 205 8.20 4.17 -17.63
CA LEU A 205 9.42 4.95 -17.46
C LEU A 205 10.63 4.01 -17.28
N PRO A 206 11.03 3.26 -18.31
CA PRO A 206 12.06 2.21 -18.19
C PRO A 206 13.45 2.74 -17.81
N GLY A 207 13.66 4.05 -17.86
CA GLY A 207 14.89 4.71 -17.36
C GLY A 207 14.82 5.09 -15.87
N GLU A 208 13.70 4.88 -15.18
CA GLU A 208 13.59 5.14 -13.75
C GLU A 208 13.97 3.90 -12.94
N GLU A 209 14.89 4.09 -12.00
CA GLU A 209 15.19 3.07 -11.01
C GLU A 209 14.11 3.05 -9.92
N VAL A 210 13.56 1.87 -9.63
CA VAL A 210 12.70 1.65 -8.46
C VAL A 210 13.53 0.93 -7.39
N ARG A 211 13.93 1.66 -6.36
CA ARG A 211 14.74 1.11 -5.26
C ARG A 211 13.87 0.31 -4.29
N THR A 212 14.38 -0.83 -3.80
CA THR A 212 13.70 -1.61 -2.76
C THR A 212 13.98 -1.03 -1.37
N VAL A 213 12.94 -0.98 -0.54
CA VAL A 213 13.02 -0.68 0.89
C VAL A 213 12.68 -1.97 1.65
N PRO A 214 13.48 -2.37 2.65
CA PRO A 214 13.17 -3.55 3.45
C PRO A 214 11.79 -3.45 4.11
N GLY A 215 10.96 -4.47 3.87
CA GLY A 215 9.65 -4.62 4.48
C GLY A 215 9.69 -5.54 5.71
N GLU A 216 8.51 -5.83 6.23
CA GLU A 216 8.33 -6.73 7.37
C GLU A 216 7.37 -7.85 7.01
N GLU A 217 7.66 -9.09 7.45
CA GLU A 217 6.76 -10.23 7.24
C GLU A 217 5.36 -9.99 7.84
N ASP A 218 5.32 -9.24 8.94
CA ASP A 218 4.07 -8.87 9.61
C ASP A 218 3.21 -7.86 8.84
N ASN A 219 3.76 -7.19 7.81
CA ASN A 219 3.00 -6.25 6.97
C ASN A 219 2.18 -7.01 5.91
N ILE A 220 1.36 -7.95 6.39
CA ILE A 220 0.51 -8.81 5.56
C ILE A 220 -0.59 -8.01 4.85
N LYS A 221 -1.00 -8.48 3.68
CA LYS A 221 -2.18 -7.96 2.97
C LYS A 221 -3.38 -8.84 3.29
N MET A 222 -4.38 -8.31 3.94
CA MET A 222 -5.62 -9.00 4.21
C MET A 222 -6.40 -9.24 2.91
N THR A 223 -6.49 -10.49 2.49
CA THR A 223 -7.12 -10.91 1.23
C THR A 223 -8.15 -12.02 1.41
N ASN A 224 -7.97 -12.85 2.43
CA ASN A 224 -8.82 -14.00 2.74
C ASN A 224 -9.41 -13.87 4.16
N PRO A 225 -10.50 -14.56 4.49
CA PRO A 225 -11.12 -14.48 5.82
C PRO A 225 -10.18 -14.79 6.98
N GLY A 226 -9.32 -15.81 6.85
CA GLY A 226 -8.35 -16.20 7.89
C GLY A 226 -7.24 -15.16 8.15
N ASP A 227 -7.06 -14.18 7.27
CA ASP A 227 -6.05 -13.14 7.46
C ASP A 227 -6.39 -12.21 8.64
N ILE A 228 -7.68 -12.13 9.05
CA ILE A 228 -8.11 -11.35 10.23
C ILE A 228 -7.53 -11.97 11.50
N GLU A 229 -7.70 -13.28 11.69
CA GLU A 229 -7.20 -14.01 12.84
C GLU A 229 -5.67 -13.92 12.93
N LEU A 230 -5.00 -14.06 11.78
CA LEU A 230 -3.55 -13.90 11.69
C LEU A 230 -3.12 -12.48 12.09
N ALA A 231 -3.78 -11.45 11.55
CA ALA A 231 -3.48 -10.05 11.87
C ALA A 231 -3.67 -9.76 13.37
N GLU A 232 -4.73 -10.29 14.00
CA GLU A 232 -4.97 -10.15 15.44
C GLU A 232 -3.87 -10.83 16.27
N ALA A 233 -3.43 -12.03 15.85
CA ALA A 233 -2.33 -12.73 16.53
C ALA A 233 -1.03 -11.93 16.46
N LEU A 234 -0.73 -11.32 15.31
CA LEU A 234 0.42 -10.45 15.10
C LEU A 234 0.34 -9.16 15.95
N LEU A 235 -0.83 -8.54 16.04
CA LEU A 235 -1.05 -7.37 16.92
C LEU A 235 -0.83 -7.72 18.40
N ARG A 236 -1.38 -8.84 18.87
CA ARG A 236 -1.17 -9.31 20.25
C ARG A 236 0.30 -9.56 20.53
N ARG A 237 1.05 -10.14 19.59
CA ARG A 237 2.49 -10.36 19.71
C ARG A 237 3.25 -9.05 19.85
N ARG A 238 2.93 -8.05 19.00
CA ARG A 238 3.56 -6.71 19.04
C ARG A 238 3.31 -6.00 20.38
N GLY A 239 2.08 -6.03 20.89
CA GLY A 239 1.75 -5.45 22.20
C GLY A 239 2.55 -6.07 23.35
N ARG A 240 2.72 -7.39 23.36
CA ARG A 240 3.55 -8.07 24.36
C ARG A 240 5.03 -7.69 24.27
N SER A 241 5.58 -7.58 23.06
CA SER A 241 6.99 -7.19 22.88
C SER A 241 7.26 -5.76 23.34
N ALA A 242 6.32 -4.84 23.14
CA ALA A 242 6.43 -3.45 23.61
C ALA A 242 6.48 -3.39 25.15
N VAL A 243 5.58 -4.11 25.84
CA VAL A 243 5.54 -4.16 27.31
C VAL A 243 6.83 -4.74 27.91
N LEU A 244 7.41 -5.77 27.27
CA LEU A 244 8.67 -6.37 27.75
C LEU A 244 9.85 -5.42 27.59
N SER A 245 9.93 -4.67 26.48
CA SER A 245 11.02 -3.71 26.26
C SER A 245 10.95 -2.50 27.20
N GLU A 246 9.75 -2.09 27.63
CA GLU A 246 9.56 -1.02 28.63
C GLU A 246 9.90 -1.48 30.07
N ALA A 247 9.77 -2.79 30.35
CA ALA A 247 10.10 -3.34 31.64
C ALA A 247 11.61 -3.60 31.86
N GLU A 248 12.39 -3.63 30.77
CA GLU A 248 13.85 -3.84 30.79
C GLU A 248 14.64 -2.52 30.64
N ALA A 249 13.98 -1.36 30.44
CA ALA A 249 14.57 -0.03 30.28
C ALA A 249 14.47 0.79 31.58
#